data_807903e890da008c9f790bd035763735
#
_entry.id   807903e890da008c9f790bd035763735
#
_cell.length_a   1.000
_cell.length_b   1.000
_cell.length_c   1.000
_cell.angle_alpha   90.00
_cell.angle_beta   90.00
_cell.angle_gamma   90.00
#
_symmetry.space_group_name_H-M   'P 1'
#
loop_
_entity.id
_entity.type
_entity.pdbx_description
1 polymer ?
#
loop_
_entity_poly.entity_id
_entity_poly.type
_entity_poly.pdbx_seq_one_letter_code
_entity_poly.pdbx_strand_id
1 'polypeptide(L)'
;MSSAADEAPRRPEEDPAIVGPFHLRTFEDALTLEEGASPRTIDAYRRDVVRCAAFVRSHGVNDVSAITPGVLREFVYHLKDLGLAGSSIRRNISALRTWFRVLLAEGVVTHDPTERLDSPQRWRSLPEVLNVDEVTKLLA
;
A
#
# COMPACT_ATOMS: atom_id res chain seq x y z
N MET A 1 -22.79 -9.57 29.32
CA MET A 1 -22.51 -9.42 28.10
C MET A 1 -21.08 -9.25 27.85
N SER A 2 -20.65 -9.90 26.98
CA SER A 2 -19.31 -9.77 26.68
C SER A 2 -19.14 -8.47 26.06
N SER A 3 -18.16 -7.86 26.32
CA SER A 3 -17.95 -6.60 25.73
C SER A 3 -16.75 -6.71 24.91
N ALA A 4 -16.59 -5.77 24.08
CA ALA A 4 -15.43 -5.70 23.25
C ALA A 4 -14.19 -5.65 24.09
N ALA A 5 -14.30 -5.20 25.29
CA ALA A 5 -13.14 -5.07 26.15
C ALA A 5 -12.62 -6.42 26.58
N ASP A 6 -13.44 -7.44 26.53
CA ASP A 6 -13.04 -8.75 26.94
C ASP A 6 -12.40 -9.55 25.80
N GLU A 7 -12.41 -9.01 24.61
CA GLU A 7 -11.87 -9.72 23.49
C GLU A 7 -10.46 -9.29 23.20
N ALA A 8 -9.63 -10.23 22.83
CA ALA A 8 -8.28 -9.87 22.42
C ALA A 8 -8.38 -9.06 21.13
N PRO A 9 -7.48 -8.11 20.93
CA PRO A 9 -7.47 -7.34 19.71
C PRO A 9 -7.26 -8.26 18.52
N ARG A 10 -8.01 -8.05 17.47
CA ARG A 10 -7.85 -8.84 16.28
C ARG A 10 -6.67 -8.33 15.48
N ARG A 11 -5.97 -9.24 14.85
CA ARG A 11 -4.91 -8.81 13.96
C ARG A 11 -5.58 -8.18 12.74
N PRO A 12 -4.97 -7.16 12.16
CA PRO A 12 -5.58 -6.48 11.01
C PRO A 12 -5.98 -7.41 9.88
N GLU A 13 -5.20 -8.46 9.63
CA GLU A 13 -5.52 -9.37 8.54
C GLU A 13 -6.74 -10.23 8.84
N GLU A 14 -7.24 -10.17 10.06
CA GLU A 14 -8.44 -10.92 10.42
C GLU A 14 -9.61 -9.99 10.70
N ASP A 15 -9.39 -8.70 10.62
CA ASP A 15 -10.41 -7.73 10.95
C ASP A 15 -11.44 -7.64 9.82
N PRO A 16 -12.72 -7.95 10.09
CA PRO A 16 -13.73 -7.86 9.04
C PRO A 16 -13.83 -6.48 8.39
N ALA A 17 -13.45 -5.44 9.12
CA ALA A 17 -13.50 -4.09 8.57
C ALA A 17 -12.40 -3.87 7.54
N ILE A 18 -11.43 -4.77 7.48
CA ILE A 18 -10.35 -4.67 6.51
C ILE A 18 -10.48 -5.77 5.47
N VAL A 19 -10.76 -7.00 5.89
CA VAL A 19 -10.80 -8.13 4.98
C VAL A 19 -11.86 -7.94 3.89
N GLY A 20 -13.05 -7.51 4.26
CA GLY A 20 -14.14 -7.35 3.31
C GLY A 20 -14.01 -6.13 2.42
N PRO A 21 -14.03 -4.93 3.00
CA PRO A 21 -14.04 -3.71 2.19
C PRO A 21 -12.77 -3.50 1.36
N PHE A 22 -11.65 -4.11 1.75
CA PHE A 22 -10.40 -3.95 1.01
C PHE A 22 -10.08 -5.18 0.18
N HIS A 23 -11.01 -6.15 0.12
CA HIS A 23 -10.93 -7.30 -0.79
C HIS A 23 -9.64 -8.10 -0.67
N LEU A 24 -9.24 -8.38 0.54
CA LEU A 24 -8.01 -9.12 0.77
C LEU A 24 -8.06 -10.54 0.22
N ARG A 25 -9.20 -11.21 0.31
CA ARG A 25 -9.27 -12.58 -0.17
C ARG A 25 -9.15 -12.63 -1.68
N THR A 26 -9.75 -11.69 -2.38
CA THR A 26 -9.64 -11.61 -3.84
C THR A 26 -8.18 -11.45 -4.22
N PHE A 27 -7.47 -10.60 -3.48
CA PHE A 27 -6.07 -10.36 -3.74
C PHE A 27 -5.23 -11.63 -3.51
N GLU A 28 -5.44 -12.30 -2.37
CA GLU A 28 -4.68 -13.50 -2.07
C GLU A 28 -4.96 -14.62 -3.05
N ASP A 29 -6.21 -14.79 -3.46
CA ASP A 29 -6.57 -15.81 -4.41
C ASP A 29 -5.90 -15.56 -5.74
N ALA A 30 -5.84 -14.31 -6.17
CA ALA A 30 -5.20 -13.97 -7.44
C ALA A 30 -3.71 -14.27 -7.39
N LEU A 31 -3.06 -13.96 -6.26
CA LEU A 31 -1.65 -14.22 -6.14
C LEU A 31 -1.39 -15.72 -6.21
N THR A 32 -2.23 -16.51 -5.58
CA THR A 32 -2.07 -17.95 -5.55
C THR A 32 -2.36 -18.57 -6.90
N LEU A 33 -3.49 -18.20 -7.49
CA LEU A 33 -3.96 -18.88 -8.68
C LEU A 33 -3.44 -18.31 -9.99
N GLU A 34 -3.28 -17.03 -10.05
CA GLU A 34 -2.88 -16.39 -11.29
C GLU A 34 -1.42 -16.08 -11.40
N GLU A 35 -0.81 -15.66 -10.31
CA GLU A 35 0.58 -15.25 -10.37
C GLU A 35 1.51 -16.41 -10.03
N GLY A 36 1.00 -17.49 -9.46
CA GLY A 36 1.85 -18.59 -9.08
C GLY A 36 2.89 -18.19 -8.04
N ALA A 37 2.59 -17.18 -7.22
CA ALA A 37 3.55 -16.69 -6.28
C ALA A 37 3.82 -17.71 -5.18
N SER A 38 5.03 -17.68 -4.62
CA SER A 38 5.36 -18.58 -3.53
C SER A 38 4.60 -18.19 -2.27
N PRO A 39 4.39 -19.12 -1.34
CA PRO A 39 3.72 -18.75 -0.09
C PRO A 39 4.40 -17.61 0.64
N ARG A 40 5.73 -17.52 0.57
CA ARG A 40 6.45 -16.43 1.22
C ARG A 40 6.12 -15.09 0.57
N THR A 41 6.02 -15.06 -0.75
CA THR A 41 5.69 -13.84 -1.46
C THR A 41 4.26 -13.44 -1.16
N ILE A 42 3.34 -14.40 -1.14
CA ILE A 42 1.94 -14.12 -0.85
C ILE A 42 1.83 -13.53 0.55
N ASP A 43 2.54 -14.11 1.51
CA ASP A 43 2.48 -13.65 2.88
C ASP A 43 3.05 -12.23 3.01
N ALA A 44 4.15 -11.95 2.32
CA ALA A 44 4.76 -10.62 2.38
C ALA A 44 3.84 -9.57 1.75
N TYR A 45 3.28 -9.88 0.58
CA TYR A 45 2.39 -8.94 -0.10
C TYR A 45 1.10 -8.74 0.69
N ARG A 46 0.58 -9.81 1.29
CA ARG A 46 -0.63 -9.67 2.09
C ARG A 46 -0.36 -8.72 3.25
N ARG A 47 0.77 -8.88 3.93
CA ARG A 47 1.08 -8.01 5.04
C ARG A 47 1.23 -6.56 4.60
N ASP A 48 1.84 -6.33 3.44
CA ASP A 48 2.03 -4.99 2.94
C ASP A 48 0.68 -4.34 2.63
N VAL A 49 -0.23 -5.08 1.99
CA VAL A 49 -1.53 -4.56 1.64
C VAL A 49 -2.38 -4.31 2.89
N VAL A 50 -2.31 -5.23 3.86
CA VAL A 50 -3.04 -5.05 5.10
C VAL A 50 -2.54 -3.81 5.84
N ARG A 51 -1.23 -3.56 5.82
CA ARG A 51 -0.67 -2.38 6.48
C ARG A 51 -1.24 -1.13 5.83
N CYS A 52 -1.33 -1.12 4.50
CA CYS A 52 -1.89 0.03 3.80
C CYS A 52 -3.37 0.18 4.12
N ALA A 53 -4.13 -0.90 4.13
CA ALA A 53 -5.56 -0.83 4.42
C ALA A 53 -5.79 -0.27 5.83
N ALA A 54 -5.00 -0.70 6.80
CA ALA A 54 -5.13 -0.20 8.16
C ALA A 54 -4.78 1.28 8.23
N PHE A 55 -3.77 1.72 7.48
CA PHE A 55 -3.36 3.11 7.48
C PHE A 55 -4.46 3.99 6.88
N VAL A 56 -4.96 3.63 5.69
CA VAL A 56 -5.96 4.47 5.04
C VAL A 56 -7.25 4.47 5.85
N ARG A 57 -7.55 3.37 6.52
CA ARG A 57 -8.75 3.32 7.32
C ARG A 57 -8.62 4.29 8.50
N SER A 58 -7.44 4.41 9.08
CA SER A 58 -7.22 5.36 10.16
C SER A 58 -7.32 6.80 9.67
N HIS A 59 -7.29 7.01 8.36
CA HIS A 59 -7.43 8.33 7.78
C HIS A 59 -8.81 8.52 7.16
N GLY A 60 -9.77 7.71 7.59
CA GLY A 60 -11.15 7.89 7.16
C GLY A 60 -11.56 7.17 5.88
N VAL A 61 -10.67 6.36 5.31
CA VAL A 61 -10.98 5.63 4.09
C VAL A 61 -11.41 4.22 4.49
N ASN A 62 -12.67 3.90 4.30
CA ASN A 62 -13.22 2.64 4.78
C ASN A 62 -13.47 1.59 3.71
N ASP A 63 -13.11 1.89 2.48
CA ASP A 63 -13.38 0.99 1.37
C ASP A 63 -12.33 1.22 0.31
N VAL A 64 -11.97 0.18 -0.43
CA VAL A 64 -10.90 0.27 -1.40
C VAL A 64 -11.20 1.28 -2.50
N SER A 65 -12.47 1.46 -2.85
CA SER A 65 -12.81 2.38 -3.94
C SER A 65 -12.64 3.83 -3.53
N ALA A 66 -12.48 4.12 -2.25
CA ALA A 66 -12.27 5.48 -1.78
C ALA A 66 -10.79 5.83 -1.61
N ILE A 67 -9.89 4.92 -1.94
CA ILE A 67 -8.46 5.20 -1.83
C ILE A 67 -8.04 6.14 -2.96
N THR A 68 -7.35 7.20 -2.61
CA THR A 68 -6.90 8.21 -3.57
C THR A 68 -5.38 8.16 -3.72
N PRO A 69 -4.84 8.71 -4.82
CA PRO A 69 -3.39 8.79 -4.95
C PRO A 69 -2.74 9.56 -3.81
N GLY A 70 -3.43 10.58 -3.30
CA GLY A 70 -2.88 11.39 -2.21
C GLY A 70 -2.70 10.59 -0.92
N VAL A 71 -3.70 9.77 -0.55
CA VAL A 71 -3.58 9.03 0.69
C VAL A 71 -2.52 7.95 0.53
N LEU A 72 -2.32 7.43 -0.67
CA LEU A 72 -1.27 6.43 -0.87
C LEU A 72 0.11 7.07 -0.76
N ARG A 73 0.26 8.31 -1.21
CA ARG A 73 1.53 9.00 -1.03
C ARG A 73 1.80 9.22 0.45
N GLU A 74 0.76 9.56 1.21
CA GLU A 74 0.91 9.73 2.64
C GLU A 74 1.33 8.42 3.29
N PHE A 75 0.78 7.31 2.80
CA PHE A 75 1.15 6.01 3.33
C PHE A 75 2.63 5.73 3.07
N VAL A 76 3.12 6.03 1.88
CA VAL A 76 4.52 5.79 1.56
C VAL A 76 5.43 6.66 2.43
N TYR A 77 5.06 7.91 2.67
CA TYR A 77 5.84 8.74 3.57
C TYR A 77 5.79 8.20 5.00
N HIS A 78 4.65 7.62 5.38
CA HIS A 78 4.53 7.00 6.70
C HIS A 78 5.50 5.84 6.82
N LEU A 79 5.66 5.03 5.78
CA LEU A 79 6.62 3.92 5.80
C LEU A 79 8.04 4.45 5.98
N LYS A 80 8.34 5.56 5.31
CA LYS A 80 9.66 6.15 5.43
C LYS A 80 9.86 6.66 6.85
N ASP A 81 8.85 7.29 7.43
CA ASP A 81 8.95 7.81 8.79
C ASP A 81 9.12 6.70 9.81
N LEU A 82 8.59 5.52 9.51
CA LEU A 82 8.76 4.38 10.40
C LEU A 82 10.15 3.77 10.28
N GLY A 83 10.94 4.24 9.35
CA GLY A 83 12.31 3.78 9.19
C GLY A 83 12.49 2.55 8.34
N LEU A 84 11.49 2.21 7.52
CA LEU A 84 11.63 1.04 6.66
C LEU A 84 12.73 1.29 5.62
N ALA A 85 13.45 0.23 5.29
CA ALA A 85 14.48 0.32 4.27
C ALA A 85 13.85 0.60 2.90
N GLY A 86 14.61 1.20 2.02
CA GLY A 86 14.14 1.50 0.67
C GLY A 86 13.62 0.29 -0.07
N SER A 87 14.27 -0.89 0.12
CA SER A 87 13.81 -2.09 -0.54
C SER A 87 12.44 -2.53 -0.02
N SER A 88 12.18 -2.33 1.28
CA SER A 88 10.89 -2.68 1.85
C SER A 88 9.81 -1.73 1.33
N ILE A 89 10.13 -0.45 1.20
CA ILE A 89 9.18 0.51 0.67
C ILE A 89 8.86 0.16 -0.78
N ARG A 90 9.86 -0.18 -1.59
CA ARG A 90 9.62 -0.56 -2.98
C ARG A 90 8.76 -1.82 -3.06
N ARG A 91 8.98 -2.78 -2.17
CA ARG A 91 8.16 -3.99 -2.16
C ARG A 91 6.72 -3.64 -1.79
N ASN A 92 6.53 -2.73 -0.82
CA ASN A 92 5.18 -2.29 -0.48
C ASN A 92 4.50 -1.66 -1.69
N ILE A 93 5.19 -0.82 -2.44
CA ILE A 93 4.60 -0.19 -3.62
C ILE A 93 4.24 -1.25 -4.66
N SER A 94 5.11 -2.24 -4.85
CA SER A 94 4.81 -3.32 -5.79
C SER A 94 3.57 -4.10 -5.35
N ALA A 95 3.43 -4.35 -4.06
CA ALA A 95 2.26 -5.05 -3.55
C ALA A 95 1.00 -4.26 -3.80
N LEU A 96 1.05 -2.92 -3.58
CA LEU A 96 -0.12 -2.08 -3.81
C LEU A 96 -0.50 -2.05 -5.29
N ARG A 97 0.49 -2.01 -6.18
CA ARG A 97 0.22 -2.02 -7.61
C ARG A 97 -0.42 -3.34 -8.03
N THR A 98 0.06 -4.46 -7.50
CA THR A 98 -0.52 -5.75 -7.81
C THR A 98 -1.95 -5.83 -7.29
N TRP A 99 -2.17 -5.31 -6.08
CA TRP A 99 -3.49 -5.30 -5.46
C TRP A 99 -4.50 -4.57 -6.37
N PHE A 100 -4.17 -3.34 -6.80
CA PHE A 100 -5.09 -2.60 -7.63
C PHE A 100 -5.21 -3.18 -9.03
N ARG A 101 -4.18 -3.81 -9.56
CA ARG A 101 -4.27 -4.47 -10.85
C ARG A 101 -5.30 -5.60 -10.76
N VAL A 102 -5.25 -6.39 -9.68
CA VAL A 102 -6.20 -7.46 -9.48
C VAL A 102 -7.61 -6.90 -9.34
N LEU A 103 -7.77 -5.84 -8.54
CA LEU A 103 -9.09 -5.29 -8.29
C LEU A 103 -9.70 -4.66 -9.55
N LEU A 104 -8.86 -4.07 -10.40
CA LEU A 104 -9.37 -3.54 -11.66
C LEU A 104 -9.82 -4.69 -12.54
N ALA A 105 -9.04 -5.76 -12.63
CA ALA A 105 -9.39 -6.90 -13.45
C ALA A 105 -10.68 -7.57 -12.98
N GLU A 106 -10.94 -7.54 -11.68
CA GLU A 106 -12.14 -8.13 -11.13
C GLU A 106 -13.34 -7.17 -11.15
N GLY A 107 -13.13 -5.96 -11.61
CA GLY A 107 -14.21 -4.99 -11.65
C GLY A 107 -14.58 -4.38 -10.31
N VAL A 108 -13.75 -4.57 -9.29
CA VAL A 108 -14.03 -4.03 -7.96
C VAL A 108 -13.83 -2.52 -7.94
N VAL A 109 -12.83 -2.05 -8.66
CA VAL A 109 -12.57 -0.60 -8.75
C VAL A 109 -12.53 -0.20 -10.21
N THR A 110 -12.67 1.09 -10.48
CA THR A 110 -12.70 1.59 -11.85
C THR A 110 -11.46 2.40 -12.21
N HIS A 111 -10.60 2.66 -11.23
CA HIS A 111 -9.38 3.42 -11.50
C HIS A 111 -8.27 2.90 -10.61
N ASP A 112 -7.04 3.24 -10.93
CA ASP A 112 -5.87 2.74 -10.23
C ASP A 112 -5.15 3.90 -9.55
N PRO A 113 -5.29 4.07 -8.24
CA PRO A 113 -4.64 5.17 -7.55
C PRO A 113 -3.13 4.98 -7.41
N THR A 114 -2.60 3.81 -7.78
CA THR A 114 -1.17 3.55 -7.67
C THR A 114 -0.41 3.92 -8.94
N GLU A 115 -1.13 4.39 -9.96
CA GLU A 115 -0.53 4.61 -11.26
C GLU A 115 0.73 5.44 -11.24
N ARG A 116 0.79 6.46 -10.44
CA ARG A 116 1.96 7.32 -10.39
C ARG A 116 2.68 7.26 -9.04
N LEU A 117 2.49 6.16 -8.33
CA LEU A 117 3.09 6.04 -7.01
C LEU A 117 4.54 5.61 -7.14
N ASP A 118 5.44 6.36 -6.54
CA ASP A 118 6.87 6.05 -6.55
C ASP A 118 7.42 6.11 -5.15
N SER A 119 8.64 5.61 -4.97
CA SER A 119 9.26 5.66 -3.66
C SER A 119 9.71 7.11 -3.37
N PRO A 120 9.79 7.50 -2.11
CA PRO A 120 10.23 8.83 -1.76
C PRO A 120 11.62 9.15 -2.28
N GLN A 121 12.46 8.13 -2.38
CA GLN A 121 13.81 8.35 -2.87
C GLN A 121 13.77 8.83 -4.30
N ARG A 122 12.86 8.30 -5.11
CA ARG A 122 12.76 8.73 -6.48
C ARG A 122 12.25 10.15 -6.56
N TRP A 123 11.31 10.49 -5.69
CA TRP A 123 10.77 11.84 -5.69
C TRP A 123 11.86 12.84 -5.36
N ARG A 124 12.78 12.45 -4.44
CA ARG A 124 13.82 13.38 -4.08
C ARG A 124 14.89 13.51 -5.14
N SER A 125 15.20 12.44 -5.84
CA SER A 125 16.28 12.55 -6.80
C SER A 125 15.89 13.43 -7.97
N LEU A 126 14.61 13.51 -8.29
CA LEU A 126 14.20 14.36 -9.39
C LEU A 126 14.56 15.83 -9.12
N PRO A 127 14.18 16.37 -7.98
CA PRO A 127 14.53 17.72 -7.68
C PRO A 127 16.03 17.93 -7.63
N GLU A 128 16.72 16.98 -7.09
CA GLU A 128 18.14 17.12 -7.00
C GLU A 128 18.79 17.16 -8.32
N VAL A 129 18.28 16.44 -9.21
CA VAL A 129 18.87 16.44 -10.50
C VAL A 129 18.62 17.76 -11.15
N LEU A 130 17.52 18.25 -10.90
CA LEU A 130 17.22 19.49 -11.53
C LEU A 130 17.88 20.50 -10.82
N ASN A 131 18.37 20.27 -9.75
CA ASN A 131 18.75 21.07 -8.91
C ASN A 131 19.40 21.90 -9.08
N VAL A 132 18.90 22.10 -8.83
CA VAL A 132 19.28 23.02 -8.54
C VAL A 132 20.34 23.10 -7.86
N ASP A 133 20.46 22.44 -7.02
CA ASP A 133 21.42 22.57 -6.29
C ASP A 133 22.41 22.30 -7.06
N GLU A 134 22.26 21.36 -7.70
CA GLU A 134 23.14 21.16 -8.44
C GLU A 134 23.07 22.12 -9.38
N VAL A 135 21.96 22.40 -9.80
CA VAL A 135 21.94 23.39 -10.70
C VAL A 135 22.43 24.54 -10.14
N THR A 136 22.10 24.79 -9.01
CA THR A 136 22.56 25.98 -8.50
C THR A 136 23.92 25.80 -8.24
N LYS A 137 24.29 24.67 -7.81
CA LYS A 137 25.56 24.54 -7.59
C LYS A 137 26.11 24.43 -8.79
N LEU A 138 25.37 23.80 -9.62
CA LEU A 138 25.86 23.76 -10.79
C LEU A 138 25.78 24.98 -11.34
N LEU A 139 24.86 25.63 -10.99
CA LEU A 139 24.69 26.85 -11.50
C LEU A 139 25.36 27.71 -10.68
N ALA A 140 25.42 27.47 -9.58
CA ALA A 140 26.10 28.44 -8.74
C ALA A 140 27.41 27.89 -8.63
#